data_cfdd30d36f01daf2ce84cce3278661bf
#
_entry.id   cfdd30d36f01daf2ce84cce3278661bf
#
_cell.length_a   1.000
_cell.length_b   1.000
_cell.length_c   1.000
_cell.angle_alpha   90.00
_cell.angle_beta   90.00
_cell.angle_gamma   90.00
#
_symmetry.space_group_name_H-M   'P 1'
#
loop_
_entity.id
_entity.type
_entity.pdbx_description
1 polymer ?
#
loop_
_entity_poly.entity_id
_entity_poly.type
_entity_poly.pdbx_seq_one_letter_code
_entity_poly.pdbx_strand_id
1 'polypeptide(L)'
;MKIISWNLNSRTNEETLEGQSSFLKNGNFDVITLQEVTLNSEVFFKESFKEMFVLSSFDLVEDKSILVNKRKYGELVISKEPIKFISDQCEEISFPERL
;
A
#
# COMPACT_ATOMS: atom_id res chain seq x y z
N MET A 1 14.83 -5.24 -12.89
CA MET A 1 13.89 -4.63 -11.93
C MET A 1 13.64 -5.57 -10.76
N LYS A 2 13.67 -5.05 -9.57
CA LYS A 2 13.50 -5.84 -8.37
C LYS A 2 12.16 -5.52 -7.73
N ILE A 3 11.29 -6.51 -7.62
CA ILE A 3 9.92 -6.34 -7.16
C ILE A 3 9.64 -7.28 -6.01
N ILE A 4 8.93 -6.81 -5.00
CA ILE A 4 8.47 -7.65 -3.91
C ILE A 4 6.97 -7.46 -3.71
N SER A 5 6.30 -8.55 -3.36
CA SER A 5 4.88 -8.52 -2.97
C SER A 5 4.81 -9.16 -1.58
N TRP A 6 4.17 -8.46 -0.63
CA TRP A 6 4.19 -8.90 0.76
C TRP A 6 2.85 -8.64 1.41
N ASN A 7 2.28 -9.69 1.97
CA ASN A 7 1.04 -9.58 2.73
C ASN A 7 1.40 -9.24 4.18
N LEU A 8 0.95 -8.09 4.65
CA LEU A 8 1.32 -7.58 5.97
C LEU A 8 0.52 -8.20 7.11
N ASN A 9 -0.52 -8.98 6.78
CA ASN A 9 -1.37 -9.64 7.77
C ASN A 9 -2.02 -8.65 8.74
N SER A 10 -2.33 -7.46 8.23
CA SER A 10 -3.06 -6.44 9.01
C SER A 10 -2.35 -6.01 10.28
N ARG A 11 -1.03 -6.10 10.31
CA ARG A 11 -0.27 -5.69 11.48
C ARG A 11 -0.36 -4.19 11.70
N THR A 12 -0.48 -3.77 12.95
CA THR A 12 -0.55 -2.37 13.31
C THR A 12 0.45 -1.99 14.40
N ASN A 13 1.14 -2.97 14.97
CA ASN A 13 2.12 -2.72 16.00
C ASN A 13 3.30 -1.94 15.43
N GLU A 14 3.64 -0.82 16.04
CA GLU A 14 4.66 0.08 15.52
C GLU A 14 6.01 -0.61 15.37
N GLU A 15 6.40 -1.42 16.33
CA GLU A 15 7.67 -2.14 16.27
C GLU A 15 7.70 -3.09 15.08
N THR A 16 6.59 -3.79 14.84
CA THR A 16 6.48 -4.68 13.69
C THR A 16 6.56 -3.90 12.38
N LEU A 17 5.85 -2.77 12.31
CA LEU A 17 5.86 -1.96 11.11
C LEU A 17 7.25 -1.38 10.83
N GLU A 18 7.96 -1.00 11.87
CA GLU A 18 9.33 -0.49 11.71
C GLU A 18 10.24 -1.57 11.16
N GLY A 19 10.10 -2.80 11.66
CA GLY A 19 10.89 -3.91 11.16
C GLY A 19 10.59 -4.22 9.71
N GLN A 20 9.31 -4.19 9.35
CA GLN A 20 8.91 -4.41 7.96
C GLN A 20 9.44 -3.33 7.04
N SER A 21 9.35 -2.06 7.50
CA SER A 21 9.85 -0.94 6.72
C SER A 21 11.36 -1.05 6.50
N SER A 22 12.10 -1.40 7.56
CA SER A 22 13.55 -1.55 7.47
C SER A 22 13.93 -2.65 6.49
N PHE A 23 13.24 -3.78 6.54
CA PHE A 23 13.49 -4.87 5.60
C PHE A 23 13.29 -4.41 4.17
N LEU A 24 12.19 -3.69 3.92
CA LEU A 24 11.88 -3.23 2.58
C LEU A 24 12.89 -2.19 2.08
N LYS A 25 13.32 -1.30 2.95
CA LYS A 25 14.30 -0.30 2.55
C LYS A 25 15.65 -0.93 2.26
N ASN A 26 16.06 -1.89 3.09
CA ASN A 26 17.35 -2.55 2.91
C ASN A 26 17.37 -3.42 1.66
N GLY A 27 16.20 -3.87 1.20
CA GLY A 27 16.12 -4.68 0.00
C GLY A 27 16.32 -3.91 -1.29
N ASN A 28 16.22 -2.59 -1.24
CA ASN A 28 16.40 -1.73 -2.40
C ASN A 28 15.53 -2.16 -3.58
N PHE A 29 14.24 -2.35 -3.30
CA PHE A 29 13.30 -2.79 -4.33
C PHE A 29 12.89 -1.62 -5.22
N ASP A 30 12.64 -1.91 -6.49
CA ASP A 30 12.11 -0.92 -7.41
C ASP A 30 10.63 -0.73 -7.24
N VAL A 31 9.92 -1.83 -6.95
CA VAL A 31 8.48 -1.80 -6.73
C VAL A 31 8.14 -2.70 -5.55
N ILE A 32 7.31 -2.19 -4.66
CA ILE A 32 6.85 -2.90 -3.48
C ILE A 32 5.33 -2.92 -3.52
N THR A 33 4.71 -4.10 -3.43
CA THR A 33 3.26 -4.19 -3.30
C THR A 33 2.94 -4.81 -1.96
N LEU A 34 2.07 -4.15 -1.21
CA LEU A 34 1.72 -4.58 0.14
C LEU A 34 0.23 -4.87 0.20
N GLN A 35 -0.14 -6.01 0.77
CA GLN A 35 -1.53 -6.43 0.92
C GLN A 35 -1.92 -6.43 2.40
N GLU A 36 -3.22 -6.36 2.65
CA GLU A 36 -3.78 -6.31 4.00
C GLU A 36 -3.23 -5.17 4.82
N VAL A 37 -3.16 -4.01 4.18
CA VAL A 37 -2.74 -2.77 4.83
C VAL A 37 -3.95 -2.18 5.55
N THR A 38 -3.80 -1.81 6.81
CA THR A 38 -4.86 -1.12 7.55
C THR A 38 -4.70 0.38 7.36
N LEU A 39 -5.71 1.15 7.79
CA LEU A 39 -5.59 2.60 7.72
C LEU A 39 -4.39 3.10 8.53
N ASN A 40 -4.13 2.47 9.67
CA ASN A 40 -3.00 2.86 10.49
C ASN A 40 -1.67 2.56 9.82
N SER A 41 -1.54 1.37 9.24
CA SER A 41 -0.28 1.02 8.59
C SER A 41 -0.10 1.78 7.28
N GLU A 42 -1.19 2.16 6.63
CA GLU A 42 -1.10 3.01 5.44
C GLU A 42 -0.38 4.32 5.77
N VAL A 43 -0.79 4.96 6.86
CA VAL A 43 -0.18 6.21 7.28
C VAL A 43 1.31 6.00 7.56
N PHE A 44 1.63 4.90 8.25
CA PHE A 44 3.00 4.60 8.59
C PHE A 44 3.87 4.42 7.34
N PHE A 45 3.39 3.62 6.38
CA PHE A 45 4.19 3.33 5.20
C PHE A 45 4.28 4.52 4.25
N LYS A 46 3.22 5.34 4.16
CA LYS A 46 3.31 6.56 3.37
C LYS A 46 4.40 7.49 3.91
N GLU A 47 4.50 7.59 5.22
CA GLU A 47 5.53 8.43 5.83
C GLU A 47 6.91 7.81 5.67
N SER A 48 7.01 6.50 5.87
CA SER A 48 8.30 5.80 5.74
C SER A 48 8.88 5.88 4.35
N PHE A 49 8.02 5.91 3.34
CA PHE A 49 8.45 5.91 1.94
C PHE A 49 8.05 7.19 1.23
N LYS A 50 8.03 8.30 1.95
CA LYS A 50 7.60 9.59 1.38
C LYS A 50 8.48 10.08 0.23
N GLU A 51 9.67 9.54 0.10
CA GLU A 51 10.57 9.90 -1.00
C GLU A 51 10.32 9.09 -2.25
N MET A 52 9.43 8.12 -2.17
CA MET A 52 9.04 7.30 -3.31
C MET A 52 7.61 7.62 -3.71
N PHE A 53 7.15 7.02 -4.80
CA PHE A 53 5.78 7.21 -5.25
C PHE A 53 4.91 6.14 -4.61
N VAL A 54 3.82 6.55 -3.96
CA VAL A 54 2.93 5.64 -3.24
C VAL A 54 1.53 5.79 -3.78
N LEU A 55 0.92 4.66 -4.16
CA LEU A 55 -0.47 4.62 -4.58
C LEU A 55 -1.22 3.70 -3.63
N SER A 56 -2.29 4.20 -3.04
CA SER A 56 -3.04 3.47 -2.03
C SER A 56 -4.46 3.21 -2.53
N SER A 57 -4.95 1.98 -2.32
CA SER A 57 -6.33 1.68 -2.66
C SER A 57 -7.30 2.52 -1.85
N PHE A 58 -6.91 2.94 -0.65
CA PHE A 58 -7.76 3.81 0.15
C PHE A 58 -7.99 5.16 -0.51
N ASP A 59 -7.03 5.64 -1.27
CA ASP A 59 -7.14 6.92 -1.95
C ASP A 59 -8.08 6.88 -3.14
N LEU A 60 -8.44 5.69 -3.60
CA LEU A 60 -9.33 5.50 -4.74
C LEU A 60 -10.79 5.43 -4.33
N VAL A 61 -11.08 5.45 -3.03
CA VAL A 61 -12.44 5.38 -2.51
C VAL A 61 -12.93 6.79 -2.22
N GLU A 62 -14.08 7.16 -2.78
CA GLU A 62 -14.61 8.50 -2.61
C GLU A 62 -15.04 8.78 -1.18
N ASP A 63 -15.72 7.83 -0.57
CA ASP A 63 -16.25 8.00 0.78
C ASP A 63 -15.49 7.12 1.74
N LYS A 64 -14.52 7.70 2.43
CA LYS A 64 -13.67 6.93 3.33
C LYS A 64 -14.36 6.50 4.61
N SER A 65 -15.53 7.01 4.87
CA SER A 65 -16.27 6.54 6.04
C SER A 65 -16.67 5.08 5.85
N ILE A 66 -16.82 4.63 4.62
CA ILE A 66 -17.11 3.22 4.33
C ILE A 66 -15.93 2.35 4.77
N LEU A 67 -14.71 2.85 4.62
CA LEU A 67 -13.53 2.09 5.00
C LEU A 67 -13.50 1.81 6.48
N VAL A 68 -13.91 2.77 7.28
CA VAL A 68 -13.92 2.62 8.73
C VAL A 68 -14.92 1.57 9.15
N ASN A 69 -16.10 1.56 8.52
CA ASN A 69 -17.19 0.70 8.95
C ASN A 69 -17.20 -0.66 8.28
N LYS A 70 -16.81 -0.73 7.02
CA LYS A 70 -16.97 -1.97 6.25
C LYS A 70 -15.67 -2.50 5.67
N ARG A 71 -14.74 -1.63 5.37
CA ARG A 71 -13.50 -2.03 4.77
C ARG A 71 -12.36 -1.69 5.70
N LYS A 72 -11.63 -2.68 6.08
CA LYS A 72 -10.55 -2.50 7.04
C LYS A 72 -9.18 -2.66 6.42
N TYR A 73 -9.10 -3.25 5.25
CA TYR A 73 -7.81 -3.56 4.62
C TYR A 73 -7.75 -3.01 3.22
N GLY A 74 -6.56 -2.64 2.83
CA GLY A 74 -6.32 -2.16 1.49
C GLY A 74 -4.96 -2.61 1.01
N GLU A 75 -4.52 -1.99 -0.07
CA GLU A 75 -3.24 -2.34 -0.69
C GLU A 75 -2.47 -1.08 -0.99
N LEU A 76 -1.14 -1.19 -0.92
CA LEU A 76 -0.25 -0.11 -1.30
C LEU A 76 0.69 -0.59 -2.39
N VAL A 77 0.99 0.31 -3.32
CA VAL A 77 2.07 0.11 -4.27
C VAL A 77 3.05 1.25 -4.05
N ILE A 78 4.31 0.89 -3.82
CA ILE A 78 5.38 1.86 -3.59
C ILE A 78 6.41 1.65 -4.70
N SER A 79 6.78 2.72 -5.38
CA SER A 79 7.65 2.60 -6.55
C SER A 79 8.66 3.72 -6.60
N LYS A 80 9.85 3.41 -7.11
CA LYS A 80 10.86 4.44 -7.36
C LYS A 80 10.47 5.36 -8.51
N GLU A 81 9.66 4.85 -9.45
CA GLU A 81 9.20 5.60 -10.60
C GLU A 81 7.75 6.01 -10.41
N PRO A 82 7.30 7.07 -11.08
CA PRO A 82 5.91 7.49 -10.95
C PRO A 82 4.94 6.38 -11.33
N ILE A 83 3.87 6.28 -10.55
CA ILE A 83 2.84 5.27 -10.76
C ILE A 83 1.69 5.92 -11.51
N LYS A 84 1.26 5.27 -12.58
CA LYS A 84 0.15 5.78 -13.39
C LYS A 84 -1.01 4.81 -13.30
N PHE A 85 -2.15 5.34 -12.91
CA PHE A 85 -3.37 4.55 -12.82
C PHE A 85 -4.13 4.68 -14.14
N ILE A 86 -4.37 3.56 -14.81
CA ILE A 86 -5.02 3.55 -16.11
C ILE A 86 -6.38 2.89 -15.97
N SER A 87 -7.37 3.67 -15.59
CA SER A 87 -8.72 3.13 -15.37
C SER A 87 -9.52 2.99 -16.65
N ASP A 88 -9.23 3.82 -17.64
CA ASP A 88 -10.01 3.81 -18.87
C ASP A 88 -9.88 2.53 -19.66
N GLN A 89 -8.73 1.91 -19.56
CA GLN A 89 -8.40 0.75 -20.37
C GLN A 89 -8.32 -0.53 -19.57
N CYS A 90 -8.22 -0.44 -18.26
CA CYS A 90 -7.97 -1.59 -17.42
C CYS A 90 -8.69 -1.45 -16.09
N GLU A 91 -10.01 -1.43 -16.15
CA GLU A 91 -10.81 -1.27 -14.94
C GLU A 91 -10.52 -2.35 -13.91
N GLU A 92 -10.27 -3.57 -14.39
CA GLU A 92 -10.02 -4.68 -13.50
C GLU A 92 -8.70 -4.59 -12.81
N ILE A 93 -7.83 -3.73 -13.30
CA ILE A 93 -6.50 -3.58 -12.71
C ILE A 93 -6.49 -2.51 -11.66
N SER A 94 -7.58 -1.77 -11.54
CA SER A 94 -7.70 -0.88 -10.40
C SER A 94 -7.50 -1.73 -9.15
N PHE A 95 -7.02 -1.11 -8.10
CA PHE A 95 -6.72 -1.85 -6.89
C PHE A 95 -7.94 -2.59 -6.41
N PRO A 96 -7.90 -3.91 -6.42
CA PRO A 96 -9.06 -4.66 -5.94
C PRO A 96 -9.19 -4.38 -4.47
N GLU A 97 -10.41 -4.17 -4.07
CA GLU A 97 -10.66 -4.03 -2.65
C GLU A 97 -10.68 -5.39 -2.03
N ARG A 98 -10.05 -5.49 -0.90
CA ARG A 98 -10.07 -6.73 -0.15
C ARG A 98 -11.41 -6.82 0.54
N LEU A 99 -12.18 -7.73 0.12
CA LEU A 99 -13.52 -7.90 0.69
C LEU A 99 -13.52 -8.88 1.82
#